data_4e733d63cf9bf6eba30edab05de37ecb
#
_entry.id   4e733d63cf9bf6eba30edab05de37ecb
#
_cell.length_a   1.000
_cell.length_b   1.000
_cell.length_c   1.000
_cell.angle_alpha   90.00
_cell.angle_beta   90.00
_cell.angle_gamma   90.00
#
_symmetry.space_group_name_H-M   'P 1'
#
loop_
_entity.id
_entity.type
_entity.pdbx_description
1 polymer ?
#
loop_
_entity_poly.entity_id
_entity_poly.type
_entity_poly.pdbx_seq_one_letter_code
_entity_poly.pdbx_strand_id
1 'polypeptide(L)'
;MITIPHTFSADQNLLNDKVILVSGATGGFGKAVSLALARHGATVVLLARSLRRVEALYDEIEQAGYPIPAIYPLDMEGASEQDYAELANNIENQLGRLDGMIHCAAMLGTPTLFAQSDASTWYQVHQVNLHAPYLLTRACLPLLGKSSRASLVFLTDDKTGAYWDAYQVSKQGLAAMARLLAREYEGGSLRVNCYQPGKTRTALQLRAFPAADGNDQLPLPADHENAFLYLMSDECQSNGETFTLA
;
A
#
# COMPACT_ATOMS: atom_id res chain seq x y z
N MET A 1 8.83 -15.43 6.32
CA MET A 1 7.60 -15.09 5.59
C MET A 1 6.52 -16.06 5.99
N ILE A 2 5.33 -15.56 6.19
CA ILE A 2 4.15 -16.35 6.58
C ILE A 2 3.04 -16.15 5.55
N THR A 3 2.12 -17.10 5.46
CA THR A 3 0.90 -16.97 4.65
C THR A 3 -0.29 -16.63 5.54
N ILE A 4 -1.35 -16.11 4.95
CA ILE A 4 -2.61 -15.94 5.68
C ILE A 4 -3.15 -17.33 6.08
N PRO A 5 -3.91 -17.42 7.18
CA PRO A 5 -4.54 -18.70 7.57
C PRO A 5 -5.47 -19.20 6.45
N HIS A 6 -5.36 -20.49 6.09
CA HIS A 6 -6.26 -21.11 5.11
C HIS A 6 -7.73 -21.09 5.54
N THR A 7 -7.99 -20.93 6.83
CA THR A 7 -9.35 -20.84 7.40
C THR A 7 -9.96 -19.44 7.29
N PHE A 8 -9.17 -18.44 6.90
CA PHE A 8 -9.68 -17.08 6.77
C PHE A 8 -10.61 -16.98 5.56
N SER A 9 -11.81 -16.48 5.81
CA SER A 9 -12.80 -16.14 4.79
C SER A 9 -13.38 -14.79 5.13
N ALA A 10 -13.21 -13.82 4.24
CA ALA A 10 -13.68 -12.46 4.47
C ALA A 10 -15.22 -12.39 4.43
N ASP A 11 -15.82 -11.93 5.52
CA ASP A 11 -17.23 -11.54 5.57
C ASP A 11 -17.45 -10.23 4.81
N GLN A 12 -18.64 -10.04 4.22
CA GLN A 12 -18.99 -8.81 3.50
C GLN A 12 -18.91 -7.54 4.36
N ASN A 13 -19.10 -7.68 5.68
CA ASN A 13 -19.09 -6.57 6.64
C ASN A 13 -17.80 -6.51 7.46
N LEU A 14 -16.75 -7.23 7.05
CA LEU A 14 -15.50 -7.40 7.80
C LEU A 14 -14.86 -6.08 8.23
N LEU A 15 -15.00 -5.04 7.39
CA LEU A 15 -14.36 -3.73 7.58
C LEU A 15 -15.37 -2.60 7.76
N ASN A 16 -16.61 -2.91 8.17
CA ASN A 16 -17.61 -1.89 8.45
C ASN A 16 -17.06 -0.86 9.44
N ASP A 17 -17.40 0.41 9.21
CA ASP A 17 -17.00 1.56 10.01
C ASP A 17 -15.48 1.82 10.07
N LYS A 18 -14.66 1.12 9.27
CA LYS A 18 -13.23 1.39 9.16
C LYS A 18 -12.94 2.37 8.05
N VAL A 19 -12.02 3.29 8.33
CA VAL A 19 -11.45 4.22 7.35
C VAL A 19 -10.04 3.74 7.02
N ILE A 20 -9.77 3.45 5.74
CA ILE A 20 -8.49 2.89 5.31
C ILE A 20 -7.91 3.71 4.16
N LEU A 21 -6.69 4.22 4.32
CA LEU A 21 -5.97 4.95 3.29
C LEU A 21 -5.15 4.01 2.42
N VAL A 22 -5.30 4.13 1.09
CA VAL A 22 -4.51 3.37 0.12
C VAL A 22 -3.69 4.32 -0.74
N SER A 23 -2.36 4.31 -0.59
CA SER A 23 -1.48 5.07 -1.48
C SER A 23 -1.25 4.32 -2.79
N GLY A 24 -1.16 5.06 -3.90
CA GLY A 24 -1.10 4.45 -5.23
C GLY A 24 -2.40 3.74 -5.62
N ALA A 25 -3.54 4.22 -5.12
CA ALA A 25 -4.87 3.62 -5.24
C ALA A 25 -5.30 3.29 -6.68
N THR A 26 -4.74 3.94 -7.69
CA THR A 26 -5.03 3.69 -9.11
C THR A 26 -4.03 2.77 -9.81
N GLY A 27 -3.04 2.25 -9.09
CA GLY A 27 -2.09 1.23 -9.58
C GLY A 27 -2.69 -0.18 -9.57
N GLY A 28 -1.94 -1.17 -10.06
CA GLY A 28 -2.43 -2.55 -10.13
C GLY A 28 -2.93 -3.07 -8.77
N PHE A 29 -2.05 -3.11 -7.77
CA PHE A 29 -2.43 -3.51 -6.41
C PHE A 29 -3.38 -2.50 -5.76
N GLY A 30 -3.07 -1.19 -5.86
CA GLY A 30 -3.88 -0.17 -5.21
C GLY A 30 -5.34 -0.20 -5.63
N LYS A 31 -5.62 -0.41 -6.93
CA LYS A 31 -6.99 -0.53 -7.43
C LYS A 31 -7.70 -1.78 -6.89
N ALA A 32 -7.07 -2.95 -7.03
CA ALA A 32 -7.67 -4.21 -6.55
C ALA A 32 -7.94 -4.16 -5.04
N VAL A 33 -6.97 -3.69 -4.26
CA VAL A 33 -7.10 -3.55 -2.81
C VAL A 33 -8.20 -2.57 -2.44
N SER A 34 -8.26 -1.38 -3.08
CA SER A 34 -9.29 -0.38 -2.78
C SER A 34 -10.70 -0.92 -3.04
N LEU A 35 -10.90 -1.63 -4.15
CA LEU A 35 -12.18 -2.27 -4.47
C LEU A 35 -12.53 -3.37 -3.46
N ALA A 36 -11.57 -4.20 -3.07
CA ALA A 36 -11.79 -5.25 -2.09
C ALA A 36 -12.17 -4.68 -0.72
N LEU A 37 -11.45 -3.67 -0.23
CA LEU A 37 -11.74 -3.01 1.04
C LEU A 37 -13.15 -2.37 1.04
N ALA A 38 -13.49 -1.64 -0.03
CA ALA A 38 -14.81 -1.01 -0.18
C ALA A 38 -15.94 -2.07 -0.22
N ARG A 39 -15.74 -3.16 -0.97
CA ARG A 39 -16.69 -4.28 -1.05
C ARG A 39 -16.97 -4.93 0.31
N HIS A 40 -16.01 -4.85 1.24
CA HIS A 40 -16.14 -5.40 2.59
C HIS A 40 -16.47 -4.35 3.66
N GLY A 41 -16.98 -3.18 3.24
CA GLY A 41 -17.59 -2.19 4.14
C GLY A 41 -16.66 -1.04 4.56
N ALA A 42 -15.41 -0.98 4.11
CA ALA A 42 -14.53 0.13 4.47
C ALA A 42 -14.83 1.41 3.68
N THR A 43 -14.72 2.56 4.34
CA THR A 43 -14.55 3.84 3.66
C THR A 43 -13.08 3.98 3.25
N VAL A 44 -12.81 4.00 1.94
CA VAL A 44 -11.44 4.04 1.42
C VAL A 44 -11.02 5.47 1.06
N VAL A 45 -9.87 5.91 1.59
CA VAL A 45 -9.22 7.15 1.16
C VAL A 45 -8.27 6.81 0.01
N LEU A 46 -8.61 7.26 -1.19
CA LEU A 46 -7.91 6.94 -2.44
C LEU A 46 -6.83 7.99 -2.72
N LEU A 47 -5.58 7.69 -2.36
CA LEU A 47 -4.44 8.56 -2.62
C LEU A 47 -3.75 8.17 -3.93
N ALA A 48 -3.78 9.05 -4.93
CA ALA A 48 -3.09 8.86 -6.21
C ALA A 48 -2.81 10.20 -6.91
N ARG A 49 -1.81 10.23 -7.81
CA ARG A 49 -1.40 11.47 -8.48
C ARG A 49 -2.35 11.94 -9.60
N SER A 50 -3.07 11.03 -10.23
CA SER A 50 -3.94 11.36 -11.36
C SER A 50 -5.38 11.53 -10.91
N LEU A 51 -5.88 12.78 -10.89
CA LEU A 51 -7.26 13.09 -10.55
C LEU A 51 -8.24 12.27 -11.40
N ARG A 52 -8.09 12.30 -12.75
CA ARG A 52 -8.96 11.54 -13.66
C ARG A 52 -9.06 10.05 -13.32
N ARG A 53 -7.94 9.42 -12.92
CA ARG A 53 -7.93 7.99 -12.62
C ARG A 53 -8.54 7.69 -11.26
N VAL A 54 -8.36 8.58 -10.30
CA VAL A 54 -8.94 8.40 -8.97
C VAL A 54 -10.45 8.68 -8.99
N GLU A 55 -10.91 9.64 -9.79
CA GLU A 55 -12.34 9.87 -10.04
C GLU A 55 -13.02 8.65 -10.69
N ALA A 56 -12.38 8.04 -11.70
CA ALA A 56 -12.91 6.83 -12.31
C ALA A 56 -13.00 5.64 -11.33
N LEU A 57 -12.07 5.54 -10.37
CA LEU A 57 -12.14 4.52 -9.31
C LEU A 57 -13.22 4.87 -8.26
N TYR A 58 -13.38 6.15 -7.94
CA TYR A 58 -14.47 6.64 -7.10
C TYR A 58 -15.83 6.24 -7.69
N ASP A 59 -16.05 6.56 -8.97
CA ASP A 59 -17.30 6.24 -9.67
C ASP A 59 -17.57 4.72 -9.69
N GLU A 60 -16.54 3.91 -9.89
CA GLU A 60 -16.64 2.44 -9.87
C GLU A 60 -17.07 1.91 -8.49
N ILE A 61 -16.54 2.47 -7.40
CA ILE A 61 -16.92 2.11 -6.03
C ILE A 61 -18.37 2.56 -5.72
N GLU A 62 -18.71 3.80 -6.08
CA GLU A 62 -20.04 4.36 -5.83
C GLU A 62 -21.12 3.61 -6.62
N GLN A 63 -20.88 3.32 -7.91
CA GLN A 63 -21.82 2.56 -8.75
C GLN A 63 -22.04 1.13 -8.27
N ALA A 64 -21.02 0.54 -7.62
CA ALA A 64 -21.14 -0.78 -7.01
C ALA A 64 -21.98 -0.77 -5.70
N GLY A 65 -22.37 0.41 -5.21
CA GLY A 65 -23.15 0.56 -3.97
C GLY A 65 -22.33 0.35 -2.69
N TYR A 66 -20.99 0.46 -2.78
CA TYR A 66 -20.10 0.37 -1.61
C TYR A 66 -20.02 1.71 -0.87
N PRO A 67 -19.42 1.75 0.34
CA PRO A 67 -19.23 3.01 1.06
C PRO A 67 -18.51 4.05 0.18
N ILE A 68 -19.03 5.27 0.17
CA ILE A 68 -18.50 6.37 -0.65
C ILE A 68 -17.05 6.64 -0.25
N PRO A 69 -16.08 6.52 -1.19
CA PRO A 69 -14.67 6.75 -0.88
C PRO A 69 -14.36 8.25 -0.81
N ALA A 70 -13.28 8.61 -0.16
CA ALA A 70 -12.68 9.94 -0.25
C ALA A 70 -11.54 9.91 -1.28
N ILE A 71 -11.40 10.97 -2.09
CA ILE A 71 -10.30 11.09 -3.03
C ILE A 71 -9.29 12.15 -2.56
N TYR A 72 -7.99 11.84 -2.72
CA TYR A 72 -6.92 12.77 -2.41
C TYR A 72 -5.85 12.73 -3.52
N PRO A 73 -5.94 13.66 -4.50
CA PRO A 73 -4.93 13.77 -5.56
C PRO A 73 -3.64 14.34 -4.98
N LEU A 74 -2.55 13.55 -5.00
CA LEU A 74 -1.23 13.99 -4.55
C LEU A 74 -0.13 13.27 -5.33
N ASP A 75 0.83 14.04 -5.87
CA ASP A 75 2.03 13.48 -6.46
C ASP A 75 3.10 13.27 -5.38
N MET A 76 3.30 12.02 -4.99
CA MET A 76 4.25 11.64 -3.95
C MET A 76 5.72 11.92 -4.32
N GLU A 77 6.03 12.17 -5.60
CA GLU A 77 7.37 12.55 -6.04
C GLU A 77 7.71 14.00 -5.63
N GLY A 78 6.74 14.91 -5.72
CA GLY A 78 6.93 16.32 -5.42
C GLY A 78 6.37 16.80 -4.09
N ALA A 79 5.63 15.93 -3.37
CA ALA A 79 4.96 16.31 -2.13
C ALA A 79 5.93 16.60 -0.99
N SER A 80 5.66 17.69 -0.27
CA SER A 80 6.38 18.13 0.92
C SER A 80 5.81 17.51 2.20
N GLU A 81 6.51 17.68 3.32
CA GLU A 81 6.01 17.29 4.65
C GLU A 81 4.67 17.96 4.96
N GLN A 82 4.49 19.24 4.55
CA GLN A 82 3.27 19.99 4.76
C GLN A 82 2.07 19.38 4.02
N ASP A 83 2.25 18.89 2.79
CA ASP A 83 1.17 18.27 2.01
C ASP A 83 0.64 16.99 2.70
N TYR A 84 1.53 16.20 3.33
CA TYR A 84 1.12 15.03 4.11
C TYR A 84 0.44 15.40 5.43
N ALA A 85 0.88 16.47 6.08
CA ALA A 85 0.23 16.98 7.28
C ALA A 85 -1.20 17.47 6.96
N GLU A 86 -1.38 18.19 5.84
CA GLU A 86 -2.68 18.62 5.37
C GLU A 86 -3.59 17.43 5.02
N LEU A 87 -3.05 16.38 4.39
CA LEU A 87 -3.80 15.15 4.13
C LEU A 87 -4.30 14.52 5.43
N ALA A 88 -3.45 14.36 6.44
CA ALA A 88 -3.83 13.78 7.73
C ALA A 88 -4.90 14.63 8.43
N ASN A 89 -4.76 15.95 8.43
CA ASN A 89 -5.74 16.88 8.97
C ASN A 89 -7.09 16.81 8.22
N ASN A 90 -7.06 16.67 6.89
CA ASN A 90 -8.29 16.53 6.10
C ASN A 90 -9.02 15.22 6.43
N ILE A 91 -8.30 14.11 6.58
CA ILE A 91 -8.88 12.83 7.02
C ILE A 91 -9.51 12.99 8.41
N GLU A 92 -8.81 13.60 9.35
CA GLU A 92 -9.31 13.82 10.70
C GLU A 92 -10.59 14.68 10.70
N ASN A 93 -10.59 15.80 9.97
CA ASN A 93 -11.70 16.73 9.93
C ASN A 93 -12.94 16.19 9.20
N GLN A 94 -12.75 15.41 8.15
CA GLN A 94 -13.86 14.93 7.31
C GLN A 94 -14.39 13.56 7.72
N LEU A 95 -13.50 12.66 8.17
CA LEU A 95 -13.83 11.28 8.48
C LEU A 95 -13.69 10.94 9.97
N GLY A 96 -12.97 11.77 10.75
CA GLY A 96 -12.84 11.65 12.21
C GLY A 96 -11.94 10.50 12.69
N ARG A 97 -11.48 9.61 11.80
CA ARG A 97 -10.71 8.41 12.14
C ARG A 97 -9.85 7.91 10.99
N LEU A 98 -8.84 7.11 11.33
CA LEU A 98 -8.08 6.31 10.39
C LEU A 98 -7.72 4.97 11.07
N ASP A 99 -8.20 3.86 10.51
CA ASP A 99 -8.06 2.52 11.09
C ASP A 99 -7.02 1.66 10.35
N GLY A 100 -6.66 2.08 9.15
CA GLY A 100 -5.67 1.37 8.38
C GLY A 100 -5.00 2.22 7.32
N MET A 101 -3.80 1.79 6.92
CA MET A 101 -3.08 2.39 5.81
C MET A 101 -2.32 1.33 5.04
N ILE A 102 -2.39 1.39 3.70
CA ILE A 102 -1.68 0.46 2.81
C ILE A 102 -0.83 1.25 1.82
N HIS A 103 0.47 1.03 1.86
CA HIS A 103 1.42 1.62 0.93
C HIS A 103 1.57 0.76 -0.32
N CYS A 104 0.77 1.05 -1.37
CA CYS A 104 0.84 0.38 -2.67
C CYS A 104 1.60 1.18 -3.74
N ALA A 105 1.87 2.46 -3.51
CA ALA A 105 2.61 3.29 -4.47
C ALA A 105 4.02 2.74 -4.67
N ALA A 106 4.45 2.65 -5.93
CA ALA A 106 5.80 2.25 -6.28
C ALA A 106 6.22 2.79 -7.66
N MET A 107 7.50 3.13 -7.77
CA MET A 107 8.20 3.48 -8.99
C MET A 107 9.33 2.46 -9.21
N LEU A 108 9.38 1.87 -10.42
CA LEU A 108 10.44 0.90 -10.77
C LEU A 108 11.78 1.60 -11.06
N GLY A 109 11.73 2.79 -11.63
CA GLY A 109 12.90 3.42 -12.25
C GLY A 109 13.28 2.71 -13.57
N THR A 110 14.56 2.71 -13.86
CA THR A 110 15.14 2.01 -15.03
C THR A 110 16.05 0.89 -14.55
N PRO A 111 15.69 -0.38 -14.77
CA PRO A 111 16.56 -1.50 -14.44
C PRO A 111 17.94 -1.36 -15.13
N THR A 112 19.01 -1.25 -14.35
CA THR A 112 20.36 -0.98 -14.86
C THR A 112 21.43 -1.52 -13.92
N LEU A 113 22.67 -1.60 -14.42
CA LEU A 113 23.83 -1.86 -13.57
C LEU A 113 24.10 -0.65 -12.67
N PHE A 114 24.51 -0.91 -11.44
CA PHE A 114 24.77 0.14 -10.45
C PHE A 114 25.73 1.23 -10.95
N ALA A 115 26.77 0.86 -11.69
CA ALA A 115 27.73 1.82 -12.26
C ALA A 115 27.16 2.70 -13.38
N GLN A 116 25.99 2.34 -13.92
CA GLN A 116 25.26 3.07 -14.97
C GLN A 116 23.99 3.73 -14.46
N SER A 117 23.76 3.68 -13.16
CA SER A 117 22.61 4.27 -12.52
C SER A 117 22.60 5.79 -12.73
N ASP A 118 21.46 6.32 -13.13
CA ASP A 118 21.25 7.76 -13.20
C ASP A 118 20.82 8.29 -11.83
N ALA A 119 21.57 9.28 -11.31
CA ALA A 119 21.32 9.83 -9.98
C ALA A 119 19.92 10.47 -9.85
N SER A 120 19.39 11.09 -10.90
CA SER A 120 18.05 11.68 -10.85
C SER A 120 16.97 10.60 -10.70
N THR A 121 17.07 9.52 -11.46
CA THR A 121 16.20 8.36 -11.35
C THR A 121 16.33 7.69 -9.98
N TRP A 122 17.55 7.59 -9.45
CA TRP A 122 17.80 7.08 -8.10
C TRP A 122 17.04 7.87 -7.04
N TYR A 123 17.16 9.20 -7.07
CA TYR A 123 16.45 10.07 -6.12
C TYR A 123 14.93 9.99 -6.26
N GLN A 124 14.41 9.98 -7.50
CA GLN A 124 12.97 9.86 -7.74
C GLN A 124 12.39 8.55 -7.19
N VAL A 125 13.07 7.42 -7.43
CA VAL A 125 12.64 6.11 -6.92
C VAL A 125 12.64 6.10 -5.39
N HIS A 126 13.69 6.62 -4.75
CA HIS A 126 13.73 6.69 -3.28
C HIS A 126 12.67 7.65 -2.73
N GLN A 127 12.43 8.76 -3.42
CA GLN A 127 11.38 9.70 -3.02
C GLN A 127 10.01 9.01 -2.99
N VAL A 128 9.63 8.32 -4.07
CA VAL A 128 8.31 7.69 -4.17
C VAL A 128 8.19 6.42 -3.30
N ASN A 129 9.23 5.58 -3.26
CA ASN A 129 9.15 4.27 -2.64
C ASN A 129 9.51 4.25 -1.15
N LEU A 130 10.23 5.27 -0.66
CA LEU A 130 10.75 5.27 0.71
C LEU A 130 10.44 6.56 1.47
N HIS A 131 10.83 7.73 0.93
CA HIS A 131 10.64 8.99 1.65
C HIS A 131 9.16 9.38 1.75
N ALA A 132 8.40 9.25 0.68
CA ALA A 132 6.97 9.54 0.69
C ALA A 132 6.19 8.60 1.64
N PRO A 133 6.38 7.27 1.64
CA PRO A 133 5.83 6.39 2.68
C PRO A 133 6.23 6.79 4.10
N TYR A 134 7.48 7.21 4.33
CA TYR A 134 7.92 7.71 5.63
C TYR A 134 7.13 8.96 6.06
N LEU A 135 7.05 9.98 5.19
CA LEU A 135 6.36 11.24 5.49
C LEU A 135 4.85 11.01 5.70
N LEU A 136 4.22 10.24 4.83
CA LEU A 136 2.81 9.91 4.93
C LEU A 136 2.49 9.12 6.22
N THR A 137 3.30 8.10 6.52
CA THR A 137 3.15 7.33 7.77
C THR A 137 3.28 8.26 8.98
N ARG A 138 4.36 9.04 9.04
CA ARG A 138 4.63 9.96 10.15
C ARG A 138 3.49 10.96 10.38
N ALA A 139 2.92 11.52 9.31
CA ALA A 139 1.78 12.43 9.40
C ALA A 139 0.51 11.74 9.92
N CYS A 140 0.28 10.48 9.55
CA CYS A 140 -0.91 9.72 9.92
C CYS A 140 -0.79 8.96 11.26
N LEU A 141 0.42 8.78 11.83
CA LEU A 141 0.61 8.04 13.08
C LEU A 141 -0.25 8.56 14.25
N PRO A 142 -0.40 9.90 14.48
CA PRO A 142 -1.26 10.38 15.56
C PRO A 142 -2.73 9.96 15.38
N LEU A 143 -3.20 9.90 14.14
CA LEU A 143 -4.58 9.53 13.83
C LEU A 143 -4.79 8.01 13.92
N LEU A 144 -3.84 7.20 13.40
CA LEU A 144 -3.82 5.75 13.58
C LEU A 144 -3.77 5.36 15.06
N GLY A 145 -3.03 6.10 15.89
CA GLY A 145 -2.95 5.88 17.33
C GLY A 145 -4.26 6.10 18.10
N LYS A 146 -5.23 6.81 17.51
CA LYS A 146 -6.58 6.98 18.09
C LYS A 146 -7.50 5.78 17.82
N SER A 147 -7.19 4.95 16.84
CA SER A 147 -7.94 3.72 16.57
C SER A 147 -7.65 2.67 17.64
N SER A 148 -8.69 1.99 18.10
CA SER A 148 -8.54 0.89 19.06
C SER A 148 -7.75 -0.31 18.46
N ARG A 149 -7.70 -0.39 17.13
CA ARG A 149 -7.01 -1.48 16.42
C ARG A 149 -6.64 -1.06 14.99
N ALA A 150 -5.53 -0.34 14.88
CA ALA A 150 -5.01 0.10 13.60
C ALA A 150 -4.13 -0.95 12.91
N SER A 151 -4.09 -0.90 11.57
CA SER A 151 -3.21 -1.72 10.75
C SER A 151 -2.48 -0.90 9.69
N LEU A 152 -1.16 -1.04 9.63
CA LEU A 152 -0.30 -0.43 8.64
C LEU A 152 0.39 -1.53 7.82
N VAL A 153 0.20 -1.51 6.50
CA VAL A 153 0.79 -2.49 5.60
C VAL A 153 1.68 -1.83 4.56
N PHE A 154 2.91 -2.31 4.46
CA PHE A 154 3.84 -1.91 3.41
C PHE A 154 3.95 -3.00 2.35
N LEU A 155 3.69 -2.63 1.08
CA LEU A 155 3.91 -3.51 -0.05
C LEU A 155 5.40 -3.53 -0.39
N THR A 156 6.08 -4.60 0.00
CA THR A 156 7.53 -4.79 -0.16
C THR A 156 7.87 -5.74 -1.30
N ASP A 157 9.14 -5.85 -1.62
CA ASP A 157 9.67 -6.78 -2.61
C ASP A 157 11.08 -7.24 -2.17
N ASP A 158 11.42 -8.49 -2.46
CA ASP A 158 12.71 -9.10 -2.10
C ASP A 158 13.60 -9.36 -3.32
N LYS A 159 13.43 -8.61 -4.40
CA LYS A 159 14.28 -8.77 -5.57
C LYS A 159 15.74 -8.81 -5.16
N THR A 160 16.42 -9.88 -5.50
CA THR A 160 17.84 -10.09 -5.29
C THR A 160 18.51 -10.32 -6.63
N GLY A 161 19.56 -9.61 -6.91
CA GLY A 161 20.27 -9.75 -8.17
C GLY A 161 20.63 -8.43 -8.83
N ALA A 162 21.30 -8.52 -9.97
CA ALA A 162 21.70 -7.35 -10.74
C ALA A 162 20.50 -6.62 -11.34
N TYR A 163 20.70 -5.37 -11.69
CA TYR A 163 19.78 -4.50 -12.42
C TYR A 163 18.60 -3.89 -11.63
N TRP A 164 18.40 -4.24 -10.37
CA TRP A 164 17.27 -3.70 -9.59
C TRP A 164 17.54 -2.33 -8.96
N ASP A 165 18.81 -1.92 -8.88
CA ASP A 165 19.28 -0.57 -8.51
C ASP A 165 18.49 0.08 -7.37
N ALA A 166 18.04 1.32 -7.55
CA ALA A 166 17.27 2.09 -6.58
C ALA A 166 15.98 1.39 -6.11
N TYR A 167 15.32 0.64 -7.02
CA TYR A 167 14.08 -0.06 -6.67
C TYR A 167 14.29 -1.02 -5.50
N GLN A 168 15.29 -1.90 -5.60
CA GLN A 168 15.55 -2.88 -4.54
C GLN A 168 15.96 -2.21 -3.24
N VAL A 169 16.88 -1.23 -3.30
CA VAL A 169 17.35 -0.53 -2.11
C VAL A 169 16.18 0.15 -1.39
N SER A 170 15.30 0.82 -2.14
CA SER A 170 14.12 1.47 -1.58
C SER A 170 13.14 0.47 -0.94
N LYS A 171 12.90 -0.69 -1.58
CA LYS A 171 12.00 -1.72 -1.04
C LYS A 171 12.57 -2.40 0.22
N GLN A 172 13.89 -2.61 0.30
CA GLN A 172 14.54 -3.10 1.51
C GLN A 172 14.50 -2.05 2.64
N GLY A 173 14.70 -0.77 2.31
CA GLY A 173 14.53 0.34 3.26
C GLY A 173 13.11 0.40 3.82
N LEU A 174 12.10 0.21 2.97
CA LEU A 174 10.70 0.16 3.36
C LEU A 174 10.42 -1.00 4.34
N ALA A 175 10.96 -2.20 4.05
CA ALA A 175 10.83 -3.35 4.94
C ALA A 175 11.56 -3.14 6.29
N ALA A 176 12.69 -2.43 6.29
CA ALA A 176 13.39 -2.07 7.52
C ALA A 176 12.57 -1.07 8.36
N MET A 177 11.95 -0.07 7.73
CA MET A 177 11.07 0.89 8.39
C MET A 177 9.84 0.21 9.01
N ALA A 178 9.24 -0.75 8.30
CA ALA A 178 8.12 -1.52 8.85
C ALA A 178 8.49 -2.27 10.13
N ARG A 179 9.66 -2.93 10.14
CA ARG A 179 10.16 -3.64 11.34
C ARG A 179 10.48 -2.70 12.50
N LEU A 180 11.02 -1.51 12.21
CA LEU A 180 11.28 -0.48 13.22
C LEU A 180 9.97 -0.06 13.89
N LEU A 181 8.98 0.35 13.08
CA LEU A 181 7.67 0.78 13.58
C LEU A 181 6.94 -0.32 14.36
N ALA A 182 7.00 -1.57 13.87
CA ALA A 182 6.39 -2.69 14.58
C ALA A 182 6.93 -2.85 16.00
N ARG A 183 8.23 -2.59 16.22
CA ARG A 183 8.85 -2.64 17.56
C ARG A 183 8.51 -1.43 18.41
N GLU A 184 8.47 -0.24 17.81
CA GLU A 184 8.12 1.00 18.53
C GLU A 184 6.68 0.98 19.05
N TYR A 185 5.76 0.31 18.33
CA TYR A 185 4.35 0.20 18.69
C TYR A 185 3.98 -1.17 19.27
N GLU A 186 4.97 -1.98 19.69
CA GLU A 186 4.72 -3.31 20.28
C GLU A 186 3.85 -3.19 21.54
N GLY A 187 2.82 -4.00 21.63
CA GLY A 187 1.84 -3.97 22.73
C GLY A 187 0.81 -2.83 22.64
N GLY A 188 0.91 -1.96 21.63
CA GLY A 188 -0.08 -0.92 21.34
C GLY A 188 -1.22 -1.38 20.43
N SER A 189 -2.05 -0.43 20.02
CA SER A 189 -3.18 -0.67 19.10
C SER A 189 -2.78 -0.77 17.62
N LEU A 190 -1.58 -0.27 17.24
CA LEU A 190 -1.09 -0.27 15.88
C LEU A 190 -0.28 -1.54 15.57
N ARG A 191 -0.70 -2.28 14.56
CA ARG A 191 0.05 -3.41 13.98
C ARG A 191 0.68 -2.96 12.67
N VAL A 192 1.94 -3.29 12.48
CA VAL A 192 2.70 -2.94 11.27
C VAL A 192 3.26 -4.20 10.64
N ASN A 193 2.87 -4.48 9.40
CA ASN A 193 3.30 -5.67 8.67
C ASN A 193 3.75 -5.32 7.25
N CYS A 194 4.49 -6.22 6.63
CA CYS A 194 4.81 -6.19 5.22
C CYS A 194 3.95 -7.19 4.46
N TYR A 195 3.61 -6.85 3.22
CA TYR A 195 3.10 -7.81 2.25
C TYR A 195 4.03 -7.89 1.05
N GLN A 196 4.44 -9.11 0.70
CA GLN A 196 5.34 -9.39 -0.40
C GLN A 196 4.63 -10.30 -1.40
N PRO A 197 4.07 -9.73 -2.50
CA PRO A 197 3.19 -10.47 -3.40
C PRO A 197 3.91 -11.46 -4.31
N GLY A 198 5.23 -11.36 -4.44
CA GLY A 198 5.95 -12.10 -5.46
C GLY A 198 5.68 -11.57 -6.88
N LYS A 199 5.86 -12.44 -7.87
CA LYS A 199 5.58 -12.08 -9.28
C LYS A 199 4.08 -11.98 -9.48
N THR A 200 3.59 -10.79 -9.79
CA THR A 200 2.17 -10.51 -10.01
C THR A 200 1.99 -9.69 -11.28
N ARG A 201 0.97 -9.97 -12.06
CA ARG A 201 0.66 -9.32 -13.34
C ARG A 201 0.23 -7.86 -13.13
N THR A 202 1.21 -6.99 -13.04
CA THR A 202 1.04 -5.54 -12.89
C THR A 202 1.78 -4.81 -14.00
N ALA A 203 1.41 -3.55 -14.25
CA ALA A 203 2.15 -2.71 -15.20
C ALA A 203 3.64 -2.57 -14.83
N LEU A 204 3.98 -2.57 -13.54
CA LEU A 204 5.35 -2.54 -13.06
C LEU A 204 6.09 -3.83 -13.43
N GLN A 205 5.50 -5.00 -13.21
CA GLN A 205 6.06 -6.31 -13.58
C GLN A 205 6.27 -6.40 -15.09
N LEU A 206 5.29 -5.99 -15.90
CA LEU A 206 5.39 -6.01 -17.36
C LEU A 206 6.46 -5.05 -17.89
N ARG A 207 6.69 -3.92 -17.22
CA ARG A 207 7.79 -3.01 -17.55
C ARG A 207 9.16 -3.58 -17.18
N ALA A 208 9.25 -4.31 -16.06
CA ALA A 208 10.49 -4.97 -15.64
C ALA A 208 10.85 -6.15 -16.55
N PHE A 209 9.85 -6.86 -17.07
CA PHE A 209 10.01 -8.07 -17.86
C PHE A 209 9.08 -8.07 -19.10
N PRO A 210 9.30 -7.18 -20.07
CA PRO A 210 8.36 -6.98 -21.18
C PRO A 210 8.25 -8.20 -22.11
N ALA A 211 9.32 -9.01 -22.21
CA ALA A 211 9.39 -10.17 -23.09
C ALA A 211 9.41 -11.51 -22.34
N ALA A 212 9.08 -11.52 -21.04
CA ALA A 212 9.10 -12.77 -20.28
C ALA A 212 7.93 -13.68 -20.67
N ASP A 213 8.25 -14.91 -21.06
CA ASP A 213 7.25 -15.95 -21.25
C ASP A 213 6.48 -16.20 -19.94
N GLY A 214 5.18 -16.47 -20.06
CA GLY A 214 4.34 -16.77 -18.90
C GLY A 214 3.86 -15.56 -18.09
N ASN A 215 4.11 -14.32 -18.52
CA ASN A 215 3.53 -13.13 -17.85
C ASN A 215 1.99 -13.20 -17.75
N ASP A 216 1.34 -13.84 -18.72
CA ASP A 216 -0.11 -14.02 -18.75
C ASP A 216 -0.60 -15.07 -17.73
N GLN A 217 0.27 -15.91 -17.22
CA GLN A 217 -0.01 -16.94 -16.20
C GLN A 217 0.25 -16.44 -14.77
N LEU A 218 0.80 -15.23 -14.61
CA LEU A 218 1.05 -14.66 -13.30
C LEU A 218 -0.27 -14.35 -12.60
N PRO A 219 -0.31 -14.50 -11.24
CA PRO A 219 -1.43 -14.06 -10.44
C PRO A 219 -1.79 -12.60 -10.74
N LEU A 220 -3.07 -12.31 -10.71
CA LEU A 220 -3.57 -10.94 -10.80
C LEU A 220 -3.50 -10.24 -9.44
N PRO A 221 -3.46 -8.90 -9.38
CA PRO A 221 -3.59 -8.19 -8.12
C PRO A 221 -4.83 -8.57 -7.31
N ALA A 222 -5.93 -8.95 -7.96
CA ALA A 222 -7.15 -9.41 -7.32
C ALA A 222 -6.97 -10.75 -6.57
N ASP A 223 -6.09 -11.62 -7.01
CA ASP A 223 -5.83 -12.91 -6.35
C ASP A 223 -5.20 -12.74 -4.95
N HIS A 224 -4.73 -11.53 -4.64
CA HIS A 224 -4.14 -11.17 -3.34
C HIS A 224 -5.14 -10.49 -2.38
N GLU A 225 -6.39 -10.28 -2.77
CA GLU A 225 -7.38 -9.51 -1.98
C GLU A 225 -7.55 -10.06 -0.57
N ASN A 226 -7.68 -11.38 -0.42
CA ASN A 226 -7.84 -12.02 0.89
C ASN A 226 -6.69 -11.72 1.86
N ALA A 227 -5.46 -11.58 1.35
CA ALA A 227 -4.33 -11.22 2.19
C ALA A 227 -4.46 -9.81 2.76
N PHE A 228 -4.88 -8.84 1.95
CA PHE A 228 -5.09 -7.48 2.42
C PHE A 228 -6.30 -7.36 3.34
N LEU A 229 -7.38 -8.09 3.06
CA LEU A 229 -8.54 -8.14 3.94
C LEU A 229 -8.19 -8.71 5.31
N TYR A 230 -7.43 -9.82 5.35
CA TYR A 230 -6.91 -10.38 6.60
C TYR A 230 -6.04 -9.39 7.36
N LEU A 231 -5.07 -8.77 6.68
CA LEU A 231 -4.16 -7.80 7.30
C LEU A 231 -4.88 -6.57 7.87
N MET A 232 -5.99 -6.13 7.26
CA MET A 232 -6.80 -5.02 7.73
C MET A 232 -7.88 -5.43 8.75
N SER A 233 -8.16 -6.72 8.88
CA SER A 233 -9.17 -7.23 9.81
C SER A 233 -8.65 -7.28 11.26
N ASP A 234 -9.59 -7.46 12.18
CA ASP A 234 -9.25 -7.68 13.59
C ASP A 234 -8.78 -9.12 13.88
N GLU A 235 -8.89 -10.02 12.92
CA GLU A 235 -8.40 -11.40 13.05
C GLU A 235 -6.87 -11.48 12.97
N CYS A 236 -6.23 -10.58 12.21
CA CYS A 236 -4.78 -10.50 12.14
C CYS A 236 -4.21 -10.02 13.47
N GLN A 237 -3.49 -10.87 14.18
CA GLN A 237 -2.80 -10.54 15.44
C GLN A 237 -1.30 -10.26 15.22
N SER A 238 -0.80 -10.49 14.03
CA SER A 238 0.63 -10.37 13.71
C SER A 238 1.10 -8.91 13.70
N ASN A 239 2.30 -8.69 14.20
CA ASN A 239 3.00 -7.42 14.17
C ASN A 239 4.48 -7.66 13.83
N GLY A 240 5.04 -6.92 12.87
CA GLY A 240 6.42 -7.05 12.42
C GLY A 240 6.67 -8.17 11.39
N GLU A 241 5.62 -8.82 10.92
CA GLU A 241 5.73 -9.97 10.01
C GLU A 241 5.71 -9.57 8.53
N THR A 242 6.24 -10.46 7.71
CA THR A 242 6.14 -10.36 6.24
C THR A 242 5.25 -11.48 5.72
N PHE A 243 4.12 -11.10 5.14
CA PHE A 243 3.17 -12.01 4.53
C PHE A 243 3.43 -12.16 3.03
N THR A 244 3.06 -13.31 2.49
CA THR A 244 3.12 -13.62 1.07
C THR A 244 1.87 -14.39 0.63
N LEU A 245 1.65 -14.47 -0.69
CA LEU A 245 0.64 -15.35 -1.25
C LEU A 245 0.98 -16.81 -0.92
N ALA A 246 -0.04 -17.63 -0.65
CA ALA A 246 0.10 -19.05 -0.39
C ALA A 246 0.50 -19.83 -1.65
#